data_f6f481e66f97460a174fe5cfbcb0853c
#
_entry.id   f6f481e66f97460a174fe5cfbcb0853c
#
_cell.length_a   1.000
_cell.length_b   1.000
_cell.length_c   1.000
_cell.angle_alpha   90.00
_cell.angle_beta   90.00
_cell.angle_gamma   90.00
#
_symmetry.space_group_name_H-M   'P 1'
#
loop_
_entity.id
_entity.type
_entity.pdbx_description
1 polymer ?
#
loop_
_entity_poly.entity_id
_entity_poly.type
_entity_poly.pdbx_seq_one_letter_code
_entity_poly.pdbx_strand_id
1 'polypeptide(L)'
;MIKAEQHEPTLAERLRKATGTNVVECYQCGKCTAGCPMVRYMDLAPSQVMRLAQMGDAAALERLLASTAIWSCAGCLTCTQRCPKKQDPAAIMDALREMSYRRGMVSAKQKKVLAFHRAFLKIVERTGRMSEVPLTGLYKMTSGDLFSDVLLAPAMMLRGKLPMVPKAISGRKEVKRIFAACRKRGER
;
A
#
# COMPACT_ATOMS: atom_id res chain seq x y z
N MET A 1 -29.56 -32.29 15.11
CA MET A 1 -28.34 -31.97 14.31
C MET A 1 -28.29 -30.46 14.14
N ILE A 2 -27.42 -29.79 14.90
CA ILE A 2 -27.18 -28.34 14.79
C ILE A 2 -26.33 -28.17 13.53
N LYS A 3 -26.90 -27.53 12.49
CA LYS A 3 -26.13 -27.12 11.30
C LYS A 3 -25.04 -26.16 11.79
N ALA A 4 -23.77 -26.53 11.58
CA ALA A 4 -22.68 -25.61 11.79
C ALA A 4 -22.92 -24.41 10.83
N GLU A 5 -23.34 -23.26 11.39
CA GLU A 5 -23.36 -22.00 10.66
C GLU A 5 -21.94 -21.75 10.13
N GLN A 6 -21.82 -21.57 8.83
CA GLN A 6 -20.55 -21.20 8.20
C GLN A 6 -20.19 -19.81 8.74
N HIS A 7 -19.39 -19.80 9.80
CA HIS A 7 -18.89 -18.57 10.42
C HIS A 7 -17.99 -17.84 9.41
N GLU A 8 -18.45 -16.73 8.84
CA GLU A 8 -17.59 -15.87 8.04
C GLU A 8 -16.44 -15.38 8.89
N PRO A 9 -15.18 -15.51 8.42
CA PRO A 9 -14.04 -15.11 9.21
C PRO A 9 -14.09 -13.62 9.54
N THR A 10 -13.91 -13.29 10.81
CA THR A 10 -13.86 -11.92 11.31
C THR A 10 -12.73 -11.13 10.66
N LEU A 11 -12.77 -9.79 10.72
CA LEU A 11 -11.67 -8.95 10.23
C LEU A 11 -10.35 -9.31 10.93
N ALA A 12 -10.37 -9.55 12.24
CA ALA A 12 -9.19 -9.94 13.00
C ALA A 12 -8.58 -11.26 12.49
N GLU A 13 -9.40 -12.25 12.18
CA GLU A 13 -8.95 -13.53 11.62
C GLU A 13 -8.37 -13.39 10.21
N ARG A 14 -9.02 -12.59 9.35
CA ARG A 14 -8.49 -12.28 8.00
C ARG A 14 -7.13 -11.60 8.09
N LEU A 15 -6.98 -10.61 8.98
CA LEU A 15 -5.72 -9.91 9.19
C LEU A 15 -4.65 -10.84 9.76
N ARG A 16 -5.00 -11.68 10.76
CA ARG A 16 -4.08 -12.69 11.30
C ARG A 16 -3.59 -13.65 10.22
N LYS A 17 -4.49 -14.14 9.38
CA LYS A 17 -4.12 -15.03 8.26
C LYS A 17 -3.19 -14.36 7.25
N ALA A 18 -3.42 -13.06 6.97
CA ALA A 18 -2.64 -12.31 5.98
C ALA A 18 -1.26 -11.87 6.51
N THR A 19 -1.16 -11.52 7.80
CA THR A 19 0.02 -10.84 8.37
C THR A 19 0.73 -11.62 9.47
N GLY A 20 0.13 -12.68 10.00
CA GLY A 20 0.59 -13.36 11.20
C GLY A 20 0.33 -12.58 12.51
N THR A 21 -0.19 -11.35 12.43
CA THR A 21 -0.40 -10.46 13.57
C THR A 21 -1.78 -10.64 14.17
N ASN A 22 -1.86 -10.88 15.47
CA ASN A 22 -3.13 -10.98 16.20
C ASN A 22 -3.53 -9.63 16.80
N VAL A 23 -4.34 -8.85 16.06
CA VAL A 23 -4.75 -7.50 16.49
C VAL A 23 -5.47 -7.48 17.85
N VAL A 24 -6.10 -8.58 18.25
CA VAL A 24 -6.82 -8.69 19.54
C VAL A 24 -5.88 -8.51 20.74
N GLU A 25 -4.62 -8.89 20.63
CA GLU A 25 -3.62 -8.75 21.70
C GLU A 25 -3.12 -7.32 21.91
N CYS A 26 -3.50 -6.37 21.05
CA CYS A 26 -3.10 -4.98 21.18
C CYS A 26 -3.83 -4.30 22.34
N TYR A 27 -3.09 -3.86 23.36
CA TYR A 27 -3.64 -3.16 24.53
C TYR A 27 -3.67 -1.64 24.42
N GLN A 28 -3.54 -1.11 23.19
CA GLN A 28 -3.75 0.31 22.88
C GLN A 28 -2.80 1.29 23.59
N CYS A 29 -1.53 0.93 23.79
CA CYS A 29 -0.54 1.78 24.48
C CYS A 29 -0.13 3.06 23.74
N GLY A 30 -0.52 3.23 22.46
CA GLY A 30 -0.25 4.43 21.68
C GLY A 30 1.17 4.59 21.12
N LYS A 31 2.14 3.73 21.46
CA LYS A 31 3.55 3.85 21.04
C LYS A 31 3.72 3.85 19.50
N CYS A 32 2.86 3.12 18.78
CA CYS A 32 2.86 3.11 17.31
C CYS A 32 2.49 4.48 16.73
N THR A 33 1.55 5.19 17.34
CA THR A 33 1.17 6.56 16.97
C THR A 33 2.23 7.57 17.32
N ALA A 34 2.74 7.53 18.56
CA ALA A 34 3.75 8.48 19.05
C ALA A 34 5.07 8.42 18.25
N GLY A 35 5.38 7.28 17.62
CA GLY A 35 6.58 7.11 16.81
C GLY A 35 6.37 7.24 15.31
N CYS A 36 5.16 7.51 14.84
CA CYS A 36 4.87 7.52 13.41
C CYS A 36 5.25 8.86 12.76
N PRO A 37 6.20 8.87 11.79
CA PRO A 37 6.58 10.11 11.10
C PRO A 37 5.47 10.66 10.21
N MET A 38 4.53 9.80 9.80
CA MET A 38 3.45 10.14 8.88
C MET A 38 2.13 10.50 9.57
N VAL A 39 2.05 10.46 10.90
CA VAL A 39 0.77 10.62 11.63
C VAL A 39 0.03 11.92 11.31
N ARG A 40 0.76 12.99 11.00
CA ARG A 40 0.18 14.31 10.66
C ARG A 40 -0.60 14.31 9.33
N TYR A 41 -0.32 13.34 8.47
CA TYR A 41 -0.93 13.21 7.13
C TYR A 41 -2.00 12.12 7.09
N MET A 42 -2.27 11.50 8.24
CA MET A 42 -3.25 10.42 8.38
C MET A 42 -4.55 10.94 8.97
N ASP A 43 -5.66 10.47 8.46
CA ASP A 43 -7.01 10.69 9.02
C ASP A 43 -7.28 9.78 10.24
N LEU A 44 -6.61 8.64 10.30
CA LEU A 44 -6.61 7.72 11.43
C LEU A 44 -5.18 7.47 11.89
N ALA A 45 -4.89 7.73 13.16
CA ALA A 45 -3.60 7.40 13.74
C ALA A 45 -3.37 5.86 13.78
N PRO A 46 -2.12 5.36 13.74
CA PRO A 46 -1.84 3.92 13.77
C PRO A 46 -2.54 3.16 14.91
N SER A 47 -2.63 3.72 16.12
CA SER A 47 -3.36 3.10 17.22
C SER A 47 -4.87 3.03 16.99
N GLN A 48 -5.45 4.03 16.30
CA GLN A 48 -6.86 4.01 15.93
C GLN A 48 -7.15 2.96 14.86
N VAL A 49 -6.25 2.80 13.89
CA VAL A 49 -6.35 1.70 12.91
C VAL A 49 -6.34 0.35 13.61
N MET A 50 -5.42 0.13 14.56
CA MET A 50 -5.38 -1.10 15.36
C MET A 50 -6.68 -1.30 16.17
N ARG A 51 -7.26 -0.22 16.73
CA ARG A 51 -8.52 -0.30 17.48
C ARG A 51 -9.71 -0.68 16.61
N LEU A 52 -9.85 -0.04 15.46
CA LEU A 52 -10.91 -0.37 14.50
C LEU A 52 -10.77 -1.80 13.97
N ALA A 53 -9.54 -2.25 13.76
CA ALA A 53 -9.27 -3.64 13.36
C ALA A 53 -9.65 -4.66 14.45
N GLN A 54 -9.55 -4.29 15.76
CA GLN A 54 -10.03 -5.09 16.87
C GLN A 54 -11.56 -5.16 16.94
N MET A 55 -12.23 -4.02 16.71
CA MET A 55 -13.70 -3.96 16.70
C MET A 55 -14.26 -4.86 15.61
N GLY A 56 -13.71 -4.77 14.40
CA GLY A 56 -13.95 -5.70 13.30
C GLY A 56 -15.38 -5.73 12.76
N ASP A 57 -16.25 -4.83 13.20
CA ASP A 57 -17.60 -4.70 12.67
C ASP A 57 -17.60 -4.10 11.24
N ALA A 58 -18.74 -4.15 10.57
CA ALA A 58 -18.86 -3.69 9.18
C ALA A 58 -18.50 -2.19 9.03
N ALA A 59 -18.94 -1.35 9.99
CA ALA A 59 -18.68 0.08 9.98
C ALA A 59 -17.18 0.39 10.19
N ALA A 60 -16.52 -0.31 11.12
CA ALA A 60 -15.08 -0.20 11.35
C ALA A 60 -14.28 -0.63 10.11
N LEU A 61 -14.68 -1.73 9.47
CA LEU A 61 -14.05 -2.20 8.23
C LEU A 61 -14.19 -1.17 7.10
N GLU A 62 -15.39 -0.66 6.86
CA GLU A 62 -15.63 0.35 5.83
C GLU A 62 -14.78 1.61 6.08
N ARG A 63 -14.76 2.10 7.32
CA ARG A 63 -13.95 3.25 7.73
C ARG A 63 -12.45 3.01 7.52
N LEU A 64 -11.95 1.81 7.85
CA LEU A 64 -10.55 1.44 7.61
C LEU A 64 -10.21 1.44 6.12
N LEU A 65 -11.05 0.80 5.30
CA LEU A 65 -10.77 0.64 3.86
C LEU A 65 -10.87 1.96 3.08
N ALA A 66 -11.72 2.90 3.54
CA ALA A 66 -11.85 4.24 2.96
C ALA A 66 -10.81 5.24 3.50
N SER A 67 -10.04 4.86 4.56
CA SER A 67 -9.08 5.74 5.23
C SER A 67 -7.89 6.10 4.34
N THR A 68 -7.43 7.34 4.49
CA THR A 68 -6.18 7.79 3.86
C THR A 68 -4.94 7.26 4.60
N ALA A 69 -5.07 6.90 5.87
CA ALA A 69 -3.97 6.42 6.72
C ALA A 69 -3.25 5.21 6.13
N ILE A 70 -4.01 4.22 5.63
CA ILE A 70 -3.45 3.00 5.05
C ILE A 70 -2.60 3.28 3.80
N TRP A 71 -2.92 4.36 3.06
CA TRP A 71 -2.19 4.79 1.86
C TRP A 71 -1.04 5.75 2.17
N SER A 72 -1.13 6.50 3.28
CA SER A 72 -0.09 7.44 3.73
C SER A 72 1.01 6.74 4.53
N CYS A 73 0.84 5.47 4.88
CA CYS A 73 1.85 4.70 5.59
C CYS A 73 3.10 4.50 4.72
N ALA A 74 4.24 4.99 5.21
CA ALA A 74 5.53 4.89 4.51
C ALA A 74 6.24 3.53 4.68
N GLY A 75 5.66 2.58 5.41
CA GLY A 75 6.27 1.26 5.65
C GLY A 75 7.60 1.31 6.41
N CYS A 76 7.84 2.34 7.23
CA CYS A 76 9.11 2.55 7.94
C CYS A 76 9.36 1.60 9.12
N LEU A 77 8.41 0.74 9.46
CA LEU A 77 8.45 -0.28 10.51
C LEU A 77 8.69 0.24 11.94
N THR A 78 8.75 1.56 12.17
CA THR A 78 8.97 2.14 13.51
C THR A 78 7.90 1.69 14.49
N CYS A 79 6.65 1.60 14.07
CA CYS A 79 5.52 1.13 14.91
C CYS A 79 5.67 -0.34 15.31
N THR A 80 6.17 -1.18 14.42
CA THR A 80 6.45 -2.60 14.64
C THR A 80 7.56 -2.78 15.66
N GLN A 81 8.69 -2.07 15.48
CA GLN A 81 9.84 -2.15 16.37
C GLN A 81 9.55 -1.64 17.79
N ARG A 82 8.66 -0.63 17.93
CA ARG A 82 8.29 -0.06 19.24
C ARG A 82 7.18 -0.81 19.97
N CYS A 83 6.59 -1.83 19.33
CA CYS A 83 5.44 -2.53 19.91
C CYS A 83 5.86 -3.49 21.04
N PRO A 84 5.44 -3.26 22.31
CA PRO A 84 5.80 -4.14 23.41
C PRO A 84 5.11 -5.51 23.33
N LYS A 85 4.01 -5.61 22.56
CA LYS A 85 3.29 -6.86 22.27
C LYS A 85 3.75 -7.52 20.98
N LYS A 86 4.82 -7.03 20.35
CA LYS A 86 5.36 -7.55 19.10
C LYS A 86 4.31 -7.63 17.97
N GLN A 87 3.33 -6.69 17.99
CA GLN A 87 2.39 -6.56 16.89
C GLN A 87 3.07 -5.89 15.71
N ASP A 88 2.58 -6.16 14.51
CA ASP A 88 3.06 -5.51 13.29
C ASP A 88 1.98 -4.59 12.66
N PRO A 89 1.84 -3.32 13.15
CA PRO A 89 0.89 -2.40 12.58
C PRO A 89 1.20 -2.05 11.11
N ALA A 90 2.46 -2.14 10.69
CA ALA A 90 2.84 -1.87 9.30
C ALA A 90 2.28 -2.95 8.37
N ALA A 91 2.42 -4.23 8.73
CA ALA A 91 1.81 -5.34 7.97
C ALA A 91 0.27 -5.25 7.97
N ILE A 92 -0.36 -4.81 9.06
CA ILE A 92 -1.80 -4.54 9.10
C ILE A 92 -2.19 -3.45 8.10
N MET A 93 -1.43 -2.34 8.03
CA MET A 93 -1.67 -1.28 7.04
C MET A 93 -1.59 -1.81 5.60
N ASP A 94 -0.60 -2.67 5.32
CA ASP A 94 -0.44 -3.27 3.98
C ASP A 94 -1.59 -4.22 3.62
N ALA A 95 -2.02 -5.08 4.54
CA ALA A 95 -3.16 -5.96 4.34
C ALA A 95 -4.46 -5.17 4.11
N LEU A 96 -4.70 -4.11 4.88
CA LEU A 96 -5.86 -3.23 4.70
C LEU A 96 -5.80 -2.47 3.36
N ARG A 97 -4.62 -2.05 2.91
CA ARG A 97 -4.40 -1.40 1.61
C ARG A 97 -4.75 -2.35 0.47
N GLU A 98 -4.31 -3.60 0.54
CA GLU A 98 -4.67 -4.63 -0.42
C GLU A 98 -6.19 -4.89 -0.45
N MET A 99 -6.82 -5.00 0.72
CA MET A 99 -8.27 -5.17 0.83
C MET A 99 -9.03 -3.97 0.25
N SER A 100 -8.60 -2.73 0.55
CA SER A 100 -9.17 -1.49 0.01
C SER A 100 -9.08 -1.46 -1.52
N TYR A 101 -7.90 -1.82 -2.06
CA TYR A 101 -7.67 -1.88 -3.49
C TYR A 101 -8.58 -2.89 -4.19
N ARG A 102 -8.65 -4.12 -3.67
CA ARG A 102 -9.48 -5.20 -4.24
C ARG A 102 -10.97 -4.87 -4.23
N ARG A 103 -11.44 -4.14 -3.20
CA ARG A 103 -12.85 -3.71 -3.08
C ARG A 103 -13.17 -2.40 -3.79
N GLY A 104 -12.19 -1.75 -4.43
CA GLY A 104 -12.39 -0.47 -5.09
C GLY A 104 -12.67 0.70 -4.15
N MET A 105 -12.35 0.57 -2.86
CA MET A 105 -12.66 1.56 -1.80
C MET A 105 -11.56 2.61 -1.60
N VAL A 106 -10.67 2.76 -2.58
CA VAL A 106 -9.56 3.73 -2.50
C VAL A 106 -10.11 5.15 -2.46
N SER A 107 -9.80 5.90 -1.40
CA SER A 107 -10.21 7.29 -1.23
C SER A 107 -9.82 8.15 -2.44
N ALA A 108 -10.71 9.07 -2.83
CA ALA A 108 -10.46 10.01 -3.92
C ALA A 108 -9.16 10.81 -3.73
N LYS A 109 -8.81 11.15 -2.47
CA LYS A 109 -7.56 11.85 -2.11
C LYS A 109 -6.31 11.02 -2.43
N GLN A 110 -6.42 9.70 -2.53
CA GLN A 110 -5.30 8.78 -2.76
C GLN A 110 -5.20 8.26 -4.20
N LYS A 111 -6.06 8.72 -5.10
CA LYS A 111 -6.03 8.31 -6.52
C LYS A 111 -4.66 8.58 -7.17
N LYS A 112 -4.01 9.71 -6.86
CA LYS A 112 -2.67 10.03 -7.38
C LYS A 112 -1.61 9.05 -6.88
N VAL A 113 -1.66 8.66 -5.60
CA VAL A 113 -0.76 7.66 -5.01
C VAL A 113 -0.96 6.31 -5.68
N LEU A 114 -2.20 5.88 -5.86
CA LEU A 114 -2.53 4.65 -6.57
C LEU A 114 -2.04 4.67 -8.02
N ALA A 115 -2.24 5.79 -8.73
CA ALA A 115 -1.76 5.97 -10.11
C ALA A 115 -0.23 5.82 -10.18
N PHE A 116 0.49 6.42 -9.22
CA PHE A 116 1.94 6.26 -9.11
C PHE A 116 2.36 4.80 -8.92
N HIS A 117 1.75 4.10 -7.96
CA HIS A 117 2.08 2.68 -7.71
C HIS A 117 1.81 1.81 -8.94
N ARG A 118 0.69 2.03 -9.63
CA ARG A 118 0.37 1.30 -10.87
C ARG A 118 1.37 1.59 -11.99
N ALA A 119 1.74 2.86 -12.17
CA ALA A 119 2.74 3.26 -13.15
C ALA A 119 4.10 2.62 -12.84
N PHE A 120 4.53 2.68 -11.58
CA PHE A 120 5.77 2.07 -11.11
C PHE A 120 5.82 0.57 -11.39
N LEU A 121 4.81 -0.18 -10.96
CA LEU A 121 4.74 -1.63 -11.16
C LEU A 121 4.73 -1.99 -12.65
N LYS A 122 4.01 -1.22 -13.49
CA LYS A 122 3.97 -1.43 -14.93
C LYS A 122 5.33 -1.24 -15.60
N ILE A 123 6.11 -0.25 -15.14
CA ILE A 123 7.47 -0.05 -15.65
C ILE A 123 8.38 -1.20 -15.20
N VAL A 124 8.35 -1.59 -13.92
CA VAL A 124 9.14 -2.73 -13.42
C VAL A 124 8.80 -4.02 -14.15
N GLU A 125 7.53 -4.30 -14.39
CA GLU A 125 7.11 -5.47 -15.18
C GLU A 125 7.69 -5.46 -16.60
N ARG A 126 7.76 -4.28 -17.23
CA ARG A 126 8.23 -4.15 -18.63
C ARG A 126 9.74 -4.22 -18.77
N THR A 127 10.48 -3.57 -17.87
CA THR A 127 11.94 -3.36 -17.99
C THR A 127 12.74 -4.19 -17.01
N GLY A 128 12.09 -4.75 -15.97
CA GLY A 128 12.71 -5.46 -14.86
C GLY A 128 13.26 -4.54 -13.77
N ARG A 129 13.27 -3.22 -13.99
CA ARG A 129 13.76 -2.20 -13.05
C ARG A 129 12.96 -0.92 -13.20
N MET A 130 13.02 -0.06 -12.20
CA MET A 130 12.47 1.29 -12.30
C MET A 130 13.26 2.12 -13.32
N SER A 131 12.56 2.93 -14.10
CA SER A 131 13.13 3.90 -15.02
C SER A 131 12.35 5.22 -14.89
N GLU A 132 13.07 6.30 -14.64
CA GLU A 132 12.47 7.59 -14.23
C GLU A 132 11.65 8.23 -15.34
N VAL A 133 12.20 8.29 -16.56
CA VAL A 133 11.52 8.97 -17.68
C VAL A 133 10.21 8.29 -18.06
N PRO A 134 10.15 6.96 -18.32
CA PRO A 134 8.88 6.27 -18.58
C PRO A 134 7.92 6.33 -17.38
N LEU A 135 8.44 6.30 -16.13
CA LEU A 135 7.61 6.40 -14.95
C LEU A 135 6.92 7.75 -14.87
N THR A 136 7.69 8.84 -15.03
CA THR A 136 7.14 10.20 -15.01
C THR A 136 6.13 10.41 -16.13
N GLY A 137 6.42 9.96 -17.35
CA GLY A 137 5.50 10.04 -18.48
C GLY A 137 4.20 9.29 -18.23
N LEU A 138 4.27 8.03 -17.80
CA LEU A 138 3.11 7.20 -17.52
C LEU A 138 2.30 7.75 -16.32
N TYR A 139 2.97 8.22 -15.29
CA TYR A 139 2.30 8.82 -14.13
C TYR A 139 1.56 10.10 -14.51
N LYS A 140 2.18 11.01 -15.25
CA LYS A 140 1.56 12.26 -15.72
C LYS A 140 0.33 11.99 -16.57
N MET A 141 0.40 11.03 -17.49
CA MET A 141 -0.75 10.61 -18.30
C MET A 141 -1.90 10.04 -17.45
N THR A 142 -1.59 9.30 -16.38
CA THR A 142 -2.61 8.63 -15.54
C THR A 142 -3.15 9.52 -14.42
N SER A 143 -2.37 10.49 -13.95
CA SER A 143 -2.76 11.43 -12.89
C SER A 143 -3.48 12.67 -13.39
N GLY A 144 -3.43 12.94 -14.73
CA GLY A 144 -3.98 14.14 -15.33
C GLY A 144 -3.14 15.42 -15.11
N ASP A 145 -1.97 15.29 -14.50
CA ASP A 145 -1.09 16.41 -14.14
C ASP A 145 0.06 16.53 -15.16
N LEU A 146 -0.28 16.97 -16.36
CA LEU A 146 0.66 17.00 -17.49
C LEU A 146 1.70 18.14 -17.39
N PHE A 147 1.36 19.24 -16.70
CA PHE A 147 2.16 20.45 -16.74
C PHE A 147 3.02 20.71 -15.51
N SER A 148 2.81 20.00 -14.40
CA SER A 148 3.68 20.12 -13.24
C SER A 148 5.10 19.68 -13.61
N ASP A 149 6.09 20.47 -13.21
CA ASP A 149 7.53 20.20 -13.41
C ASP A 149 8.04 20.17 -14.86
N VAL A 150 7.22 20.51 -15.85
CA VAL A 150 7.66 20.56 -17.27
C VAL A 150 8.83 21.51 -17.46
N LEU A 151 8.87 22.63 -16.73
CA LEU A 151 9.95 23.61 -16.78
C LEU A 151 11.29 23.08 -16.22
N LEU A 152 11.26 22.05 -15.38
CA LEU A 152 12.46 21.42 -14.84
C LEU A 152 13.09 20.39 -15.79
N ALA A 153 12.29 19.80 -16.68
CA ALA A 153 12.72 18.74 -17.58
C ALA A 153 13.89 19.16 -18.51
N PRO A 154 13.88 20.33 -19.18
CA PRO A 154 14.99 20.76 -20.02
C PRO A 154 16.31 20.91 -19.23
N ALA A 155 16.24 21.51 -18.03
CA ALA A 155 17.43 21.70 -17.19
C ALA A 155 18.04 20.35 -16.70
N MET A 156 17.20 19.37 -16.43
CA MET A 156 17.65 18.02 -16.05
C MET A 156 18.22 17.24 -17.22
N MET A 157 17.65 17.41 -18.43
CA MET A 157 18.16 16.81 -19.66
C MET A 157 19.55 17.35 -20.04
N LEU A 158 19.71 18.70 -20.02
CA LEU A 158 20.99 19.35 -20.31
C LEU A 158 22.11 18.92 -19.33
N ARG A 159 21.76 18.59 -18.09
CA ARG A 159 22.69 18.09 -17.07
C ARG A 159 22.93 16.58 -17.15
N GLY A 160 22.41 15.89 -18.16
CA GLY A 160 22.58 14.44 -18.33
C GLY A 160 22.01 13.56 -17.23
N LYS A 161 21.12 14.12 -16.38
CA LYS A 161 20.55 13.42 -15.22
C LYS A 161 19.36 12.51 -15.57
N LEU A 162 18.80 12.65 -16.77
CA LEU A 162 17.67 11.84 -17.25
C LEU A 162 18.13 10.88 -18.34
N PRO A 163 18.30 9.60 -18.07
CA PRO A 163 18.57 8.59 -19.10
C PRO A 163 17.31 8.42 -19.96
N MET A 164 17.37 8.89 -21.20
CA MET A 164 16.24 8.85 -22.16
C MET A 164 15.85 7.42 -22.56
N VAL A 165 16.79 6.49 -22.56
CA VAL A 165 16.56 5.10 -22.94
C VAL A 165 16.47 4.21 -21.71
N PRO A 166 15.34 3.55 -21.45
CA PRO A 166 15.21 2.63 -20.34
C PRO A 166 16.09 1.40 -20.58
N LYS A 167 17.08 1.18 -19.74
CA LYS A 167 17.92 -0.02 -19.77
C LYS A 167 17.14 -1.18 -19.11
N ALA A 168 16.80 -2.20 -19.88
CA ALA A 168 16.21 -3.42 -19.34
C ALA A 168 17.28 -4.30 -18.71
N ILE A 169 16.91 -5.09 -17.69
CA ILE A 169 17.80 -6.10 -17.10
C ILE A 169 17.75 -7.42 -17.88
N SER A 170 18.80 -8.23 -17.76
CA SER A 170 18.87 -9.57 -18.40
C SER A 170 17.76 -10.50 -17.91
N GLY A 171 17.39 -10.45 -16.61
CA GLY A 171 16.32 -11.24 -15.97
C GLY A 171 14.87 -10.76 -16.20
N ARG A 172 14.61 -9.96 -17.24
CA ARG A 172 13.26 -9.40 -17.51
C ARG A 172 12.17 -10.47 -17.67
N LYS A 173 12.50 -11.65 -18.21
CA LYS A 173 11.55 -12.75 -18.40
C LYS A 173 11.09 -13.32 -17.06
N GLU A 174 12.00 -13.45 -16.09
CA GLU A 174 11.73 -13.93 -14.73
C GLU A 174 10.81 -12.94 -13.99
N VAL A 175 11.10 -11.65 -14.09
CA VAL A 175 10.24 -10.60 -13.50
C VAL A 175 8.82 -10.70 -14.05
N LYS A 176 8.65 -10.82 -15.36
CA LYS A 176 7.32 -11.01 -15.98
C LYS A 176 6.60 -12.27 -15.47
N ARG A 177 7.33 -13.39 -15.26
CA ARG A 177 6.76 -14.62 -14.69
C ARG A 177 6.27 -14.41 -13.26
N ILE A 178 7.01 -13.65 -12.43
CA ILE A 178 6.59 -13.27 -11.08
C ILE A 178 5.28 -12.47 -11.12
N PHE A 179 5.20 -11.44 -11.96
CA PHE A 179 3.97 -10.66 -12.13
C PHE A 179 2.77 -11.52 -12.58
N ALA A 180 2.99 -12.44 -13.52
CA ALA A 180 1.95 -13.35 -13.99
C ALA A 180 1.47 -14.30 -12.87
N ALA A 181 2.40 -14.82 -12.05
CA ALA A 181 2.07 -15.67 -10.90
C ALA A 181 1.29 -14.91 -9.82
N CYS A 182 1.66 -13.65 -9.54
CA CYS A 182 0.94 -12.79 -8.60
C CYS A 182 -0.49 -12.50 -9.05
N ARG A 183 -0.70 -12.23 -10.35
CA ARG A 183 -2.05 -12.04 -10.90
C ARG A 183 -2.93 -13.29 -10.70
N LYS A 184 -2.42 -14.47 -11.04
CA LYS A 184 -3.15 -15.74 -10.84
C LYS A 184 -3.51 -16.03 -9.39
N ARG A 185 -2.67 -15.60 -8.42
CA ARG A 185 -2.97 -15.71 -6.98
C ARG A 185 -4.00 -14.68 -6.51
N GLY A 186 -4.00 -13.49 -7.11
CA GLY A 186 -4.95 -12.43 -6.78
C GLY A 186 -6.37 -12.66 -7.29
N GLU A 187 -6.52 -13.54 -8.28
CA GLU A 187 -7.80 -13.94 -8.87
C GLU A 187 -8.48 -15.12 -8.12
N ARG A 188 -7.80 -15.71 -7.13
CA ARG A 188 -8.32 -16.78 -6.26
C ARG A 188 -8.70 -16.25 -4.89
#